data_8854081a8e0851aa1160d365b11e7283
#
_entry.id   8854081a8e0851aa1160d365b11e7283
#
_cell.length_a   1.000
_cell.length_b   1.000
_cell.length_c   1.000
_cell.angle_alpha   90.00
_cell.angle_beta   90.00
_cell.angle_gamma   90.00
#
_symmetry.space_group_name_H-M   'P 1'
#
loop_
_entity.id
_entity.type
_entity.pdbx_description
1 polymer ?
#
loop_
_entity_poly.entity_id
_entity_poly.type
_entity_poly.pdbx_seq_one_letter_code
_entity_poly.pdbx_strand_id
1 'polypeptide(L)'
;SGSVSQSPQHAFISEICKHYRIGCVITHSKKKIEEKDSPYLFRAKRLGAKMLYSKGGYAKTLGALARKTLKLLPDHEFLETNITLEDNVNTWEEIEAFHSVGAEQVRNIPSSVNRLVIPCGSCNSSTSILYGLLKYPNPNLKEIILMGIGNHGSNNIEYIEHRLKHISATKGIDTEGVYDWSFEGLKGFRHSMRYENLNGTGYCQYSDTFHEKAGSIYFHPRYEGKCIRYFRQRMKEHWNEKTLFWIVGSDIR
;
A
#
# COMPACT_ATOMS: atom_id res chain seq x y z
N SER A 1 0.89 -1.13 -17.60
CA SER A 1 0.39 -0.75 -16.28
C SER A 1 -0.60 0.42 -16.37
N GLY A 2 -1.65 0.41 -15.59
CA GLY A 2 -2.76 1.38 -15.60
C GLY A 2 -3.13 1.87 -14.19
N SER A 3 -2.18 2.34 -13.42
CA SER A 3 -2.41 2.89 -12.09
C SER A 3 -2.69 4.40 -12.12
N VAL A 4 -3.18 4.97 -11.02
CA VAL A 4 -3.38 6.43 -10.90
C VAL A 4 -2.07 7.19 -11.05
N SER A 5 -2.13 8.38 -11.65
CA SER A 5 -0.94 9.14 -12.08
C SER A 5 0.08 9.48 -10.98
N GLN A 6 -0.32 9.42 -9.71
CA GLN A 6 0.55 9.66 -8.55
C GLN A 6 1.13 8.37 -7.94
N SER A 7 0.85 7.22 -8.53
CA SER A 7 1.33 5.94 -7.99
C SER A 7 2.83 5.78 -8.22
N PRO A 8 3.61 5.44 -7.18
CA PRO A 8 5.03 5.12 -7.32
C PRO A 8 5.29 3.86 -8.15
N GLN A 9 4.26 3.02 -8.33
CA GLN A 9 4.34 1.80 -9.13
C GLN A 9 4.81 2.06 -10.57
N HIS A 10 4.48 3.22 -11.15
CA HIS A 10 4.93 3.58 -12.50
C HIS A 10 6.45 3.59 -12.60
N ALA A 11 7.13 4.18 -11.61
CA ALA A 11 8.59 4.23 -11.58
C ALA A 11 9.19 2.84 -11.32
N PHE A 12 8.66 2.10 -10.34
CA PHE A 12 9.16 0.76 -9.99
C PHE A 12 9.07 -0.22 -11.16
N ILE A 13 7.91 -0.28 -11.83
CA ILE A 13 7.74 -1.19 -12.98
C ILE A 13 8.68 -0.80 -14.11
N SER A 14 8.80 0.50 -14.39
CA SER A 14 9.69 0.94 -15.45
C SER A 14 11.16 0.63 -15.15
N GLU A 15 11.56 0.69 -13.89
CA GLU A 15 12.90 0.30 -13.44
C GLU A 15 13.13 -1.22 -13.64
N ILE A 16 12.18 -2.04 -13.22
CA ILE A 16 12.22 -3.49 -13.39
C ILE A 16 12.27 -3.84 -14.88
N CYS A 17 11.39 -3.27 -15.69
CA CYS A 17 11.35 -3.52 -17.13
C CYS A 17 12.67 -3.12 -17.80
N LYS A 18 13.25 -1.99 -17.42
CA LYS A 18 14.55 -1.56 -17.92
C LYS A 18 15.66 -2.52 -17.52
N HIS A 19 15.69 -2.97 -16.27
CA HIS A 19 16.68 -3.91 -15.76
C HIS A 19 16.66 -5.24 -16.54
N TYR A 20 15.48 -5.77 -16.76
CA TYR A 20 15.27 -7.02 -17.51
C TYR A 20 15.18 -6.85 -19.04
N ARG A 21 15.34 -5.63 -19.55
CA ARG A 21 15.23 -5.30 -20.97
C ARG A 21 13.87 -5.67 -21.58
N ILE A 22 12.82 -5.51 -20.81
CA ILE A 22 11.42 -5.75 -21.20
C ILE A 22 10.78 -4.43 -21.60
N GLY A 23 9.97 -4.43 -22.66
CA GLY A 23 9.20 -3.26 -23.06
C GLY A 23 8.20 -2.86 -21.97
N CYS A 24 8.08 -1.55 -21.71
CA CYS A 24 7.18 -1.02 -20.69
C CYS A 24 6.17 -0.05 -21.32
N VAL A 25 4.88 -0.26 -21.06
CA VAL A 25 3.80 0.65 -21.46
C VAL A 25 3.03 1.08 -20.22
N ILE A 26 2.84 2.39 -20.07
CA ILE A 26 2.13 2.99 -18.94
C ILE A 26 0.98 3.84 -19.47
N THR A 27 -0.23 3.58 -18.96
CA THR A 27 -1.40 4.41 -19.21
C THR A 27 -1.56 5.43 -18.10
N HIS A 28 -1.86 6.67 -18.45
CA HIS A 28 -1.96 7.77 -17.49
C HIS A 28 -2.96 8.85 -17.96
N SER A 29 -3.36 9.74 -17.03
CA SER A 29 -4.32 10.82 -17.30
C SER A 29 -3.72 12.23 -17.28
N LYS A 30 -2.41 12.36 -17.17
CA LYS A 30 -1.75 13.68 -17.20
C LYS A 30 -1.50 14.13 -18.63
N LYS A 31 -2.07 15.26 -19.05
CA LYS A 31 -1.81 15.84 -20.38
C LYS A 31 -0.33 16.18 -20.57
N LYS A 32 0.31 16.71 -19.53
CA LYS A 32 1.72 17.03 -19.49
C LYS A 32 2.38 16.32 -18.32
N ILE A 33 3.49 15.66 -18.56
CA ILE A 33 4.26 14.96 -17.53
C ILE A 33 5.45 15.84 -17.19
N GLU A 34 5.39 16.47 -16.02
CA GLU A 34 6.46 17.28 -15.45
C GLU A 34 6.94 16.67 -14.13
N GLU A 35 8.22 16.82 -13.84
CA GLU A 35 8.83 16.24 -12.64
C GLU A 35 8.16 16.72 -11.36
N LYS A 36 7.91 18.03 -11.26
CA LYS A 36 7.26 18.66 -10.09
C LYS A 36 5.84 18.19 -9.82
N ASP A 37 5.10 17.84 -10.87
CA ASP A 37 3.67 17.51 -10.77
C ASP A 37 3.39 16.00 -10.82
N SER A 38 4.31 15.23 -11.37
CA SER A 38 4.17 13.79 -11.59
C SER A 38 5.52 13.08 -11.59
N PRO A 39 6.27 13.11 -10.49
CA PRO A 39 7.65 12.63 -10.44
C PRO A 39 7.79 11.16 -10.84
N TYR A 40 6.84 10.31 -10.47
CA TYR A 40 6.88 8.89 -10.82
C TYR A 40 6.61 8.62 -12.31
N LEU A 41 5.67 9.35 -12.93
CA LEU A 41 5.45 9.28 -14.38
C LEU A 41 6.64 9.86 -15.14
N PHE A 42 7.22 10.95 -14.64
CA PHE A 42 8.39 11.56 -15.26
C PHE A 42 9.59 10.60 -15.21
N ARG A 43 9.84 9.97 -14.07
CA ARG A 43 10.87 8.94 -13.93
C ARG A 43 10.61 7.75 -14.85
N ALA A 44 9.39 7.24 -14.91
CA ALA A 44 9.01 6.15 -15.81
C ALA A 44 9.30 6.49 -17.28
N LYS A 45 8.95 7.70 -17.71
CA LYS A 45 9.26 8.20 -19.06
C LYS A 45 10.77 8.24 -19.32
N ARG A 46 11.56 8.74 -18.36
CA ARG A 46 13.04 8.77 -18.46
C ARG A 46 13.66 7.37 -18.50
N LEU A 47 13.02 6.38 -17.90
CA LEU A 47 13.44 4.97 -17.96
C LEU A 47 13.08 4.28 -19.27
N GLY A 48 12.38 4.97 -20.19
CA GLY A 48 12.05 4.48 -21.51
C GLY A 48 10.65 3.86 -21.63
N ALA A 49 9.81 4.02 -20.62
CA ALA A 49 8.41 3.54 -20.72
C ALA A 49 7.64 4.33 -21.80
N LYS A 50 6.88 3.62 -22.63
CA LYS A 50 5.95 4.21 -23.58
C LYS A 50 4.72 4.73 -22.84
N MET A 51 4.46 6.02 -22.93
CA MET A 51 3.40 6.70 -22.20
C MET A 51 2.13 6.79 -23.07
N LEU A 52 0.99 6.30 -22.56
CA LEU A 52 -0.31 6.37 -23.21
C LEU A 52 -1.27 7.23 -22.42
N TYR A 53 -1.70 8.32 -23.03
CA TYR A 53 -2.63 9.26 -22.43
C TYR A 53 -4.09 8.79 -22.49
N SER A 54 -4.81 8.96 -21.39
CA SER A 54 -6.27 8.80 -21.29
C SER A 54 -6.91 10.05 -20.71
N LYS A 55 -8.08 10.45 -21.19
CA LYS A 55 -8.87 11.54 -20.61
C LYS A 55 -9.36 11.20 -19.18
N GLY A 56 -9.65 9.92 -18.91
CA GLY A 56 -10.09 9.45 -17.59
C GLY A 56 -8.92 9.07 -16.70
N GLY A 57 -8.94 9.53 -15.45
CA GLY A 57 -7.88 9.30 -14.45
C GLY A 57 -8.16 8.20 -13.43
N TYR A 58 -9.32 7.58 -13.49
CA TYR A 58 -9.68 6.49 -12.59
C TYR A 58 -8.94 5.21 -12.92
N ALA A 59 -8.53 4.46 -11.90
CA ALA A 59 -7.77 3.22 -12.07
C ALA A 59 -8.46 2.23 -13.01
N LYS A 60 -9.79 2.05 -12.91
CA LYS A 60 -10.57 1.19 -13.82
C LYS A 60 -10.44 1.62 -15.28
N THR A 61 -10.50 2.92 -15.57
CA THR A 61 -10.38 3.47 -16.95
C THR A 61 -8.98 3.26 -17.49
N LEU A 62 -7.96 3.53 -16.68
CA LEU A 62 -6.56 3.36 -17.06
C LEU A 62 -6.21 1.88 -17.27
N GLY A 63 -6.70 1.00 -16.38
CA GLY A 63 -6.57 -0.46 -16.55
C GLY A 63 -7.27 -0.99 -17.81
N ALA A 64 -8.47 -0.52 -18.09
CA ALA A 64 -9.18 -0.89 -19.32
C ALA A 64 -8.43 -0.46 -20.59
N LEU A 65 -7.85 0.75 -20.60
CA LEU A 65 -7.01 1.21 -21.71
C LEU A 65 -5.75 0.36 -21.84
N ALA A 66 -5.10 0.02 -20.73
CA ALA A 66 -3.93 -0.83 -20.74
C ALA A 66 -4.25 -2.23 -21.33
N ARG A 67 -5.32 -2.87 -20.87
CA ARG A 67 -5.78 -4.17 -21.42
C ARG A 67 -6.14 -4.10 -22.90
N LYS A 68 -6.82 -3.03 -23.33
CA LYS A 68 -7.13 -2.82 -24.76
C LYS A 68 -5.86 -2.67 -25.59
N THR A 69 -4.88 -1.93 -25.10
CA THR A 69 -3.59 -1.74 -25.79
C THR A 69 -2.84 -3.05 -25.90
N LEU A 70 -2.87 -3.87 -24.86
CA LEU A 70 -2.22 -5.17 -24.84
C LEU A 70 -2.72 -6.12 -25.94
N LYS A 71 -4.04 -6.12 -26.18
CA LYS A 71 -4.64 -6.91 -27.26
C LYS A 71 -4.09 -6.56 -28.66
N LEU A 72 -3.50 -5.38 -28.80
CA LEU A 72 -2.87 -4.92 -30.04
C LEU A 72 -1.36 -5.23 -30.09
N LEU A 73 -0.82 -5.82 -29.04
CA LEU A 73 0.59 -6.14 -28.84
C LEU A 73 0.70 -7.61 -28.43
N PRO A 74 0.62 -8.56 -29.38
CA PRO A 74 0.45 -9.99 -29.08
C PRO A 74 1.57 -10.61 -28.24
N ASP A 75 2.77 -10.05 -28.30
CA ASP A 75 3.93 -10.55 -27.56
C ASP A 75 4.09 -9.90 -26.16
N HIS A 76 3.03 -9.30 -25.63
CA HIS A 76 3.10 -8.58 -24.34
C HIS A 76 2.11 -9.16 -23.34
N GLU A 77 2.56 -9.33 -22.12
CA GLU A 77 1.72 -9.67 -20.98
C GLU A 77 1.29 -8.42 -20.22
N PHE A 78 0.09 -8.43 -19.68
CA PHE A 78 -0.42 -7.38 -18.81
C PHE A 78 0.01 -7.63 -17.38
N LEU A 79 0.96 -6.84 -16.91
CA LEU A 79 1.24 -6.82 -15.49
C LEU A 79 0.22 -5.89 -14.82
N GLU A 80 -0.75 -6.48 -14.18
CA GLU A 80 -1.71 -5.76 -13.37
C GLU A 80 -1.04 -5.31 -12.07
N THR A 81 -0.70 -4.04 -12.00
CA THR A 81 0.00 -3.49 -10.83
C THR A 81 -0.93 -3.01 -9.73
N ASN A 82 -2.17 -2.73 -10.06
CA ASN A 82 -3.24 -2.87 -9.09
C ASN A 82 -3.63 -4.35 -9.13
N ILE A 83 -2.96 -5.13 -8.35
CA ILE A 83 -3.57 -6.34 -7.88
C ILE A 83 -4.68 -5.85 -6.94
N THR A 84 -5.78 -5.36 -7.51
CA THR A 84 -7.08 -5.64 -6.97
C THR A 84 -7.15 -7.13 -7.10
N LEU A 85 -6.67 -7.77 -6.06
CA LEU A 85 -6.82 -9.19 -5.86
C LEU A 85 -8.33 -9.37 -5.71
N GLU A 86 -9.01 -9.36 -6.84
CA GLU A 86 -10.43 -9.67 -6.88
C GLU A 86 -10.46 -11.17 -6.67
N ASP A 87 -11.06 -11.61 -5.60
CA ASP A 87 -11.13 -13.01 -5.16
C ASP A 87 -11.72 -13.95 -6.23
N ASN A 88 -12.32 -13.38 -7.27
CA ASN A 88 -12.86 -14.08 -8.44
C ASN A 88 -11.90 -14.12 -9.65
N VAL A 89 -10.73 -13.48 -9.56
CA VAL A 89 -9.74 -13.40 -10.66
C VAL A 89 -8.44 -14.09 -10.27
N ASN A 90 -8.05 -14.01 -9.00
CA ASN A 90 -6.82 -14.60 -8.47
C ASN A 90 -7.12 -15.78 -7.54
N THR A 91 -6.26 -16.78 -7.55
CA THR A 91 -6.33 -17.85 -6.54
C THR A 91 -5.80 -17.36 -5.19
N TRP A 92 -6.17 -18.04 -4.09
CA TRP A 92 -5.67 -17.67 -2.76
C TRP A 92 -4.18 -17.92 -2.62
N GLU A 93 -3.60 -18.84 -3.38
CA GLU A 93 -2.17 -19.10 -3.47
C GLU A 93 -1.43 -17.90 -4.13
N GLU A 94 -1.98 -17.33 -5.20
CA GLU A 94 -1.43 -16.15 -5.85
C GLU A 94 -1.51 -14.93 -4.93
N ILE A 95 -2.62 -14.79 -4.21
CA ILE A 95 -2.83 -13.72 -3.23
C ILE A 95 -1.83 -13.86 -2.07
N GLU A 96 -1.65 -15.06 -1.56
CA GLU A 96 -0.67 -15.33 -0.51
C GLU A 96 0.75 -15.06 -0.99
N ALA A 97 1.12 -15.54 -2.17
CA ALA A 97 2.44 -15.31 -2.75
C ALA A 97 2.75 -13.81 -2.87
N PHE A 98 1.78 -13.00 -3.28
CA PHE A 98 1.91 -11.55 -3.32
C PHE A 98 2.17 -10.95 -1.93
N HIS A 99 1.41 -11.36 -0.92
CA HIS A 99 1.56 -10.82 0.42
C HIS A 99 2.80 -11.34 1.16
N SER A 100 3.28 -12.52 0.81
CA SER A 100 4.48 -13.13 1.42
C SER A 100 5.72 -12.26 1.29
N VAL A 101 5.92 -11.59 0.16
CA VAL A 101 7.09 -10.73 -0.07
C VAL A 101 7.11 -9.56 0.94
N GLY A 102 5.96 -8.93 1.16
CA GLY A 102 5.85 -7.86 2.17
C GLY A 102 5.88 -8.41 3.60
N ALA A 103 5.38 -9.62 3.82
CA ALA A 103 5.36 -10.28 5.12
C ALA A 103 6.77 -10.53 5.68
N GLU A 104 7.73 -10.91 4.85
CA GLU A 104 9.12 -11.14 5.30
C GLU A 104 9.76 -9.88 5.92
N GLN A 105 9.30 -8.69 5.53
CA GLN A 105 9.89 -7.44 6.01
C GLN A 105 9.62 -7.17 7.49
N VAL A 106 8.62 -7.80 8.11
CA VAL A 106 8.35 -7.62 9.55
C VAL A 106 9.49 -8.13 10.42
N ARG A 107 10.32 -9.02 9.91
CA ARG A 107 11.54 -9.52 10.57
C ARG A 107 12.58 -8.42 10.81
N ASN A 108 12.46 -7.30 10.09
CA ASN A 108 13.31 -6.13 10.26
C ASN A 108 12.81 -5.17 11.35
N ILE A 109 11.67 -5.43 11.99
CA ILE A 109 11.17 -4.61 13.10
C ILE A 109 12.13 -4.75 14.28
N PRO A 110 12.75 -3.65 14.75
CA PRO A 110 13.66 -3.70 15.89
C PRO A 110 12.97 -4.25 17.15
N SER A 111 13.68 -5.02 17.94
CA SER A 111 13.13 -5.59 19.18
C SER A 111 12.76 -4.54 20.23
N SER A 112 13.30 -3.31 20.14
CA SER A 112 12.93 -2.19 20.98
C SER A 112 11.55 -1.60 20.69
N VAL A 113 10.97 -1.91 19.51
CA VAL A 113 9.68 -1.38 19.07
C VAL A 113 8.54 -2.07 19.80
N ASN A 114 7.65 -1.28 20.38
CA ASN A 114 6.43 -1.79 21.01
C ASN A 114 5.13 -1.25 20.38
N ARG A 115 5.25 -0.28 19.46
CA ARG A 115 4.13 0.27 18.69
C ARG A 115 4.49 0.37 17.22
N LEU A 116 3.57 -0.09 16.37
CA LEU A 116 3.70 -0.02 14.92
C LEU A 116 2.58 0.84 14.34
N VAL A 117 2.94 1.85 13.55
CA VAL A 117 2.00 2.73 12.85
C VAL A 117 2.09 2.44 11.35
N ILE A 118 0.97 2.08 10.74
CA ILE A 118 0.92 1.65 9.34
C ILE A 118 -0.08 2.50 8.55
N PRO A 119 0.35 3.24 7.52
CA PRO A 119 -0.55 3.86 6.57
C PRO A 119 -1.39 2.82 5.83
N CYS A 120 -2.71 3.05 5.75
CA CYS A 120 -3.67 2.13 5.18
C CYS A 120 -4.46 2.82 4.07
N GLY A 121 -4.01 2.67 2.83
CA GLY A 121 -4.68 3.21 1.63
C GLY A 121 -5.47 2.12 0.89
N SER A 122 -4.80 1.34 0.06
CA SER A 122 -5.36 0.17 -0.63
C SER A 122 -5.38 -1.09 0.23
N CYS A 123 -4.86 -1.03 1.43
CA CYS A 123 -4.72 -2.11 2.40
C CYS A 123 -3.75 -3.24 2.03
N ASN A 124 -3.19 -3.27 0.83
CA ASN A 124 -2.27 -4.33 0.41
C ASN A 124 -1.03 -4.43 1.32
N SER A 125 -0.34 -3.32 1.56
CA SER A 125 0.82 -3.31 2.45
C SER A 125 0.45 -3.64 3.89
N SER A 126 -0.66 -3.11 4.38
CA SER A 126 -1.16 -3.39 5.74
C SER A 126 -1.47 -4.88 5.91
N THR A 127 -2.14 -5.49 4.93
CA THR A 127 -2.39 -6.94 4.92
C THR A 127 -1.09 -7.73 4.94
N SER A 128 -0.11 -7.36 4.11
CA SER A 128 1.19 -8.05 4.07
C SER A 128 1.92 -7.97 5.41
N ILE A 129 1.93 -6.81 6.05
CA ILE A 129 2.58 -6.61 7.34
C ILE A 129 1.89 -7.43 8.43
N LEU A 130 0.56 -7.39 8.48
CA LEU A 130 -0.21 -8.15 9.45
C LEU A 130 -0.05 -9.67 9.22
N TYR A 131 -0.07 -10.11 7.97
CA TYR A 131 0.25 -11.50 7.62
C TYR A 131 1.66 -11.90 8.08
N GLY A 132 2.63 -11.01 7.91
CA GLY A 132 3.98 -11.22 8.40
C GLY A 132 4.06 -11.35 9.93
N LEU A 133 3.32 -10.54 10.66
CA LEU A 133 3.27 -10.62 12.13
C LEU A 133 2.61 -11.90 12.64
N LEU A 134 1.74 -12.53 11.85
CA LEU A 134 1.22 -13.84 12.15
C LEU A 134 2.27 -14.93 11.97
N LYS A 135 2.98 -14.83 10.85
CA LYS A 135 4.01 -15.78 10.47
C LYS A 135 5.27 -15.66 11.35
N TYR A 136 5.59 -14.43 11.74
CA TYR A 136 6.78 -14.06 12.53
C TYR A 136 6.37 -13.14 13.70
N PRO A 137 5.78 -13.70 14.77
CA PRO A 137 5.30 -12.91 15.90
C PRO A 137 6.44 -12.12 16.56
N ASN A 138 6.21 -10.84 16.83
CA ASN A 138 7.11 -10.00 17.60
C ASN A 138 6.56 -9.82 19.04
N PRO A 139 7.13 -10.48 20.05
CA PRO A 139 6.59 -10.45 21.41
C PRO A 139 6.69 -9.09 22.11
N ASN A 140 7.53 -8.19 21.59
CA ASN A 140 7.70 -6.85 22.15
C ASN A 140 6.68 -5.85 21.58
N LEU A 141 6.08 -6.16 20.44
CA LEU A 141 5.06 -5.33 19.83
C LEU A 141 3.76 -5.44 20.65
N LYS A 142 3.24 -4.33 21.14
CA LYS A 142 2.04 -4.28 21.99
C LYS A 142 0.86 -3.60 21.33
N GLU A 143 1.12 -2.69 20.41
CA GLU A 143 0.08 -1.91 19.75
C GLU A 143 0.36 -1.75 18.25
N ILE A 144 -0.68 -1.90 17.45
CA ILE A 144 -0.67 -1.64 16.00
C ILE A 144 -1.72 -0.58 15.70
N ILE A 145 -1.32 0.50 15.04
CA ILE A 145 -2.21 1.59 14.64
C ILE A 145 -2.28 1.60 13.11
N LEU A 146 -3.42 1.26 12.57
CA LEU A 146 -3.73 1.38 11.15
C LEU A 146 -4.31 2.77 10.88
N MET A 147 -3.68 3.53 9.98
CA MET A 147 -4.11 4.89 9.64
C MET A 147 -4.76 4.92 8.26
N GLY A 148 -6.09 4.94 8.22
CA GLY A 148 -6.89 4.93 7.00
C GLY A 148 -6.87 6.27 6.29
N ILE A 149 -6.31 6.28 5.09
CA ILE A 149 -6.14 7.46 4.21
C ILE A 149 -6.89 7.33 2.88
N GLY A 150 -7.55 6.20 2.66
CA GLY A 150 -8.31 5.90 1.45
C GLY A 150 -9.77 6.34 1.52
N ASN A 151 -10.47 6.29 0.39
CA ASN A 151 -11.89 6.62 0.32
C ASN A 151 -12.81 5.52 0.86
N HIS A 152 -12.26 4.38 1.28
CA HIS A 152 -13.05 3.17 1.55
C HIS A 152 -13.55 3.06 2.99
N GLY A 153 -13.16 3.95 3.89
CA GLY A 153 -13.68 4.01 5.27
C GLY A 153 -13.53 2.68 6.04
N SER A 154 -14.60 2.21 6.67
CA SER A 154 -14.66 0.96 7.43
C SER A 154 -14.40 -0.30 6.60
N ASN A 155 -14.71 -0.26 5.30
CA ASN A 155 -14.51 -1.40 4.41
C ASN A 155 -13.04 -1.83 4.28
N ASN A 156 -12.09 -0.97 4.64
CA ASN A 156 -10.67 -1.32 4.64
C ASN A 156 -10.33 -2.45 5.60
N ILE A 157 -11.05 -2.52 6.69
CA ILE A 157 -10.80 -3.51 7.74
C ILE A 157 -11.38 -4.84 7.35
N GLU A 158 -12.64 -4.86 6.92
CA GLU A 158 -13.30 -6.05 6.38
C GLU A 158 -12.47 -6.68 5.26
N TYR A 159 -11.87 -5.83 4.41
CA TYR A 159 -10.97 -6.27 3.35
C TYR A 159 -9.70 -6.93 3.88
N ILE A 160 -9.06 -6.35 4.90
CA ILE A 160 -7.86 -6.91 5.54
C ILE A 160 -8.20 -8.25 6.20
N GLU A 161 -9.29 -8.28 6.97
CA GLU A 161 -9.76 -9.48 7.68
C GLU A 161 -10.04 -10.62 6.72
N HIS A 162 -10.85 -10.36 5.69
CA HIS A 162 -11.20 -11.35 4.68
C HIS A 162 -9.93 -11.95 4.07
N ARG A 163 -8.98 -11.12 3.69
CA ARG A 163 -7.73 -11.59 3.10
C ARG A 163 -6.87 -12.38 4.07
N LEU A 164 -6.65 -11.87 5.26
CA LEU A 164 -5.83 -12.56 6.26
C LEU A 164 -6.41 -13.94 6.58
N LYS A 165 -7.72 -14.05 6.72
CA LYS A 165 -8.38 -15.32 6.95
C LYS A 165 -8.06 -16.36 5.86
N HIS A 166 -8.20 -15.97 4.60
CA HIS A 166 -8.01 -16.88 3.48
C HIS A 166 -6.54 -17.21 3.21
N ILE A 167 -5.64 -16.22 3.20
CA ILE A 167 -4.21 -16.47 2.97
C ILE A 167 -3.55 -17.26 4.10
N SER A 168 -4.01 -17.08 5.33
CA SER A 168 -3.53 -17.87 6.46
C SER A 168 -3.97 -19.32 6.35
N ALA A 169 -5.23 -19.57 5.96
CA ALA A 169 -5.74 -20.91 5.72
C ALA A 169 -4.97 -21.65 4.64
N THR A 170 -4.56 -20.98 3.57
CA THR A 170 -3.73 -21.55 2.48
C THR A 170 -2.40 -22.12 3.00
N LYS A 171 -1.87 -21.59 4.10
CA LYS A 171 -0.61 -22.05 4.72
C LYS A 171 -0.83 -22.87 6.00
N GLY A 172 -2.06 -23.22 6.34
CA GLY A 172 -2.37 -23.95 7.57
C GLY A 172 -2.00 -23.15 8.83
N ILE A 173 -1.92 -21.82 8.74
CA ILE A 173 -1.77 -20.96 9.91
C ILE A 173 -3.11 -20.91 10.59
N ASP A 174 -3.17 -21.51 11.79
CA ASP A 174 -4.38 -21.47 12.61
C ASP A 174 -4.66 -20.03 13.02
N THR A 175 -5.80 -19.54 12.59
CA THR A 175 -6.29 -18.21 12.92
C THR A 175 -7.44 -18.26 13.92
N GLU A 176 -7.98 -19.47 14.22
CA GLU A 176 -8.96 -19.65 15.28
C GLU A 176 -8.28 -19.46 16.64
N GLY A 177 -8.77 -18.51 17.40
CA GLY A 177 -8.16 -18.09 18.67
C GLY A 177 -7.06 -17.04 18.55
N VAL A 178 -6.57 -16.75 17.33
CA VAL A 178 -5.67 -15.63 17.04
C VAL A 178 -6.47 -14.39 16.64
N TYR A 179 -7.71 -14.53 16.20
CA TYR A 179 -8.57 -13.44 15.71
C TYR A 179 -9.95 -13.47 16.34
N ASP A 180 -10.12 -12.69 17.37
CA ASP A 180 -11.41 -12.10 17.66
C ASP A 180 -11.38 -10.67 17.11
N TRP A 181 -11.77 -10.52 15.85
CA TRP A 181 -11.76 -9.27 15.10
C TRP A 181 -12.91 -8.34 15.50
N SER A 182 -13.33 -8.37 16.74
CA SER A 182 -14.22 -7.34 17.24
C SER A 182 -13.43 -6.03 17.36
N PHE A 183 -13.86 -5.01 16.66
CA PHE A 183 -13.21 -3.71 16.52
C PHE A 183 -13.02 -2.91 17.82
N GLU A 184 -13.63 -3.33 18.93
CA GLU A 184 -13.44 -2.75 20.26
C GLU A 184 -12.26 -3.35 21.04
N GLY A 185 -11.54 -4.27 20.44
CA GLY A 185 -10.35 -4.90 20.98
C GLY A 185 -10.08 -6.17 20.21
N LEU A 186 -9.14 -6.13 19.28
CA LEU A 186 -8.64 -7.30 18.57
C LEU A 186 -8.08 -8.31 19.57
N LYS A 187 -8.95 -9.17 20.05
CA LYS A 187 -8.67 -10.24 21.00
C LYS A 187 -8.03 -11.42 20.27
N GLY A 188 -6.95 -11.34 19.70
CA GLY A 188 -6.34 -12.47 19.06
C GLY A 188 -4.93 -12.19 18.65
N PHE A 189 -4.63 -10.99 18.27
CA PHE A 189 -3.27 -10.53 18.40
C PHE A 189 -2.98 -10.33 19.89
N ARG A 190 -1.85 -10.80 20.36
CA ARG A 190 -1.30 -10.42 21.67
C ARG A 190 -1.05 -8.90 21.77
N HIS A 191 -1.61 -8.12 20.82
CA HIS A 191 -1.41 -6.71 20.60
C HIS A 191 -2.76 -6.02 20.47
N SER A 192 -2.91 -4.85 21.04
CA SER A 192 -4.06 -4.00 20.75
C SER A 192 -3.93 -3.48 19.32
N MET A 193 -4.99 -3.56 18.53
CA MET A 193 -5.05 -2.91 17.22
C MET A 193 -6.06 -1.77 17.24
N ARG A 194 -5.71 -0.69 16.56
CA ARG A 194 -6.54 0.50 16.45
C ARG A 194 -6.57 0.98 15.01
N TYR A 195 -7.73 1.38 14.56
CA TYR A 195 -7.90 1.96 13.23
C TYR A 195 -8.32 3.42 13.33
N GLU A 196 -7.52 4.32 12.78
CA GLU A 196 -7.79 5.74 12.69
C GLU A 196 -8.19 6.10 11.26
N ASN A 197 -9.47 6.35 11.04
CA ASN A 197 -9.98 6.76 9.73
C ASN A 197 -9.83 8.26 9.53
N LEU A 198 -8.73 8.70 8.92
CA LEU A 198 -8.42 10.12 8.74
C LEU A 198 -9.44 10.85 7.84
N ASN A 199 -9.98 10.16 6.83
CA ASN A 199 -11.04 10.71 5.98
C ASN A 199 -12.38 10.76 6.72
N GLY A 200 -12.73 9.69 7.42
CA GLY A 200 -14.01 9.59 8.14
C GLY A 200 -14.11 10.56 9.31
N THR A 201 -13.00 10.93 9.93
CA THR A 201 -12.95 11.94 10.98
C THR A 201 -12.99 13.38 10.46
N GLY A 202 -12.97 13.57 9.14
CA GLY A 202 -12.91 14.90 8.52
C GLY A 202 -11.55 15.59 8.64
N TYR A 203 -10.51 14.87 9.09
CA TYR A 203 -9.17 15.44 9.23
C TYR A 203 -8.54 15.83 7.91
N CYS A 204 -8.73 15.01 6.88
CA CYS A 204 -8.25 15.29 5.53
C CYS A 204 -9.11 14.59 4.47
N GLN A 205 -9.10 15.14 3.26
CA GLN A 205 -9.66 14.47 2.09
C GLN A 205 -8.59 13.63 1.38
N TYR A 206 -9.01 12.68 0.55
CA TYR A 206 -8.07 11.84 -0.21
C TYR A 206 -7.14 12.66 -1.12
N SER A 207 -7.65 13.76 -1.69
CA SER A 207 -6.89 14.67 -2.58
C SER A 207 -5.85 15.52 -1.87
N ASP A 208 -5.98 15.72 -0.55
CA ASP A 208 -5.09 16.60 0.20
C ASP A 208 -3.65 16.08 0.21
N THR A 209 -2.72 17.02 0.27
CA THR A 209 -1.28 16.75 0.31
C THR A 209 -0.63 17.43 1.50
N PHE A 210 0.17 16.68 2.24
CA PHE A 210 0.93 17.19 3.38
C PHE A 210 2.41 16.85 3.21
N HIS A 211 3.23 17.87 3.05
CA HIS A 211 4.68 17.74 2.87
C HIS A 211 5.37 17.63 4.23
N GLU A 212 5.59 16.41 4.66
CA GLU A 212 6.23 16.10 5.93
C GLU A 212 7.58 15.42 5.71
N LYS A 213 8.49 15.59 6.69
CA LYS A 213 9.81 14.95 6.69
C LYS A 213 10.22 14.50 8.09
N ALA A 214 11.11 13.53 8.15
CA ALA A 214 11.85 13.15 9.35
C ALA A 214 13.33 13.00 8.99
N GLY A 215 14.17 13.88 9.50
CA GLY A 215 15.57 13.97 9.06
C GLY A 215 15.67 14.22 7.56
N SER A 216 16.34 13.33 6.84
CA SER A 216 16.49 13.37 5.38
C SER A 216 15.36 12.65 4.63
N ILE A 217 14.45 11.96 5.34
CA ILE A 217 13.36 11.18 4.73
C ILE A 217 12.18 12.09 4.46
N TYR A 218 11.80 12.21 3.18
CA TYR A 218 10.57 12.87 2.75
C TYR A 218 9.46 11.85 2.59
N PHE A 219 8.33 12.10 3.24
CA PHE A 219 7.17 11.22 3.17
C PHE A 219 6.34 11.53 1.92
N HIS A 220 5.72 10.49 1.36
CA HIS A 220 4.79 10.71 0.25
C HIS A 220 3.63 11.60 0.70
N PRO A 221 3.40 12.77 0.07
CA PRO A 221 2.51 13.81 0.62
C PRO A 221 1.03 13.39 0.69
N ARG A 222 0.59 12.44 -0.14
CA ARG A 222 -0.80 11.94 -0.15
C ARG A 222 -1.05 10.75 0.77
N TYR A 223 0.00 10.07 1.20
CA TYR A 223 -0.11 8.87 2.02
C TYR A 223 0.53 9.12 3.40
N GLU A 224 1.81 8.84 3.53
CA GLU A 224 2.53 8.93 4.80
C GLU A 224 2.53 10.34 5.39
N GLY A 225 2.59 11.37 4.57
CA GLY A 225 2.57 12.75 5.03
C GLY A 225 1.29 13.08 5.84
N LYS A 226 0.14 12.56 5.42
CA LYS A 226 -1.12 12.71 6.18
C LYS A 226 -1.04 12.00 7.53
N CYS A 227 -0.58 10.77 7.52
CA CYS A 227 -0.48 9.94 8.72
C CYS A 227 0.50 10.53 9.73
N ILE A 228 1.69 10.95 9.27
CA ILE A 228 2.71 11.56 10.12
C ILE A 228 2.21 12.86 10.75
N ARG A 229 1.56 13.72 9.97
CA ARG A 229 0.98 14.96 10.49
C ARG A 229 -0.10 14.70 11.54
N TYR A 230 -1.04 13.79 11.23
CA TYR A 230 -2.07 13.42 12.19
C TYR A 230 -1.47 12.85 13.48
N PHE A 231 -0.54 11.92 13.35
CA PHE A 231 0.12 11.29 14.49
C PHE A 231 0.83 12.32 15.38
N ARG A 232 1.57 13.26 14.78
CA ARG A 232 2.24 14.34 15.52
C ARG A 232 1.28 15.31 16.19
N GLN A 233 0.13 15.58 15.61
CA GLN A 233 -0.83 16.57 16.12
C GLN A 233 -1.84 16.00 17.11
N ARG A 234 -2.33 14.78 16.84
CA ARG A 234 -3.46 14.19 17.56
C ARG A 234 -3.09 13.02 18.46
N MET A 235 -1.91 12.48 18.26
CA MET A 235 -1.41 11.31 18.99
C MET A 235 0.00 11.56 19.52
N LYS A 236 0.30 12.78 19.91
CA LYS A 236 1.63 13.22 20.33
C LYS A 236 2.17 12.41 21.52
N GLU A 237 1.31 12.00 22.43
CA GLU A 237 1.62 11.16 23.59
C GLU A 237 2.09 9.75 23.21
N HIS A 238 1.74 9.29 22.01
CA HIS A 238 2.17 7.99 21.46
C HIS A 238 3.49 8.07 20.69
N TRP A 239 3.99 9.28 20.44
CA TRP A 239 5.24 9.50 19.71
C TRP A 239 6.44 9.38 20.64
N ASN A 240 7.11 8.24 20.60
CA ASN A 240 8.31 7.97 21.38
C ASN A 240 9.27 7.03 20.62
N GLU A 241 10.45 6.78 21.18
CA GLU A 241 11.51 5.95 20.61
C GLU A 241 11.11 4.49 20.39
N LYS A 242 10.02 4.02 21.00
CA LYS A 242 9.49 2.66 20.84
C LYS A 242 8.42 2.57 19.75
N THR A 243 8.14 3.66 19.05
CA THR A 243 7.19 3.72 17.95
C THR A 243 7.89 3.65 16.61
N LEU A 244 7.55 2.64 15.81
CA LEU A 244 7.96 2.52 14.42
C LEU A 244 6.84 2.99 13.51
N PHE A 245 7.13 3.96 12.67
CA PHE A 245 6.26 4.38 11.60
C PHE A 245 6.67 3.63 10.32
N TRP A 246 5.77 2.80 9.78
CA TRP A 246 6.04 2.02 8.59
C TRP A 246 5.88 2.87 7.34
N ILE A 247 6.93 2.98 6.55
CA ILE A 247 6.92 3.74 5.30
C ILE A 247 6.65 2.77 4.15
N VAL A 248 5.53 2.93 3.46
CA VAL A 248 5.16 2.13 2.27
C VAL A 248 5.54 2.81 0.96
N GLY A 249 5.86 4.11 1.01
CA GLY A 249 6.36 4.90 -0.11
C GLY A 249 7.09 6.15 0.37
N SER A 250 8.08 6.60 -0.38
CA SER A 250 8.78 7.85 -0.11
C SER A 250 8.57 8.85 -1.23
N ASP A 251 8.70 10.14 -0.94
CA ASP A 251 8.76 11.17 -1.96
C ASP A 251 10.11 11.09 -2.69
N ILE A 252 10.07 10.98 -4.02
CA ILE A 252 11.28 11.01 -4.85
C ILE A 252 11.57 12.48 -5.15
N ARG A 253 12.52 13.04 -4.46
CA ARG A 253 13.06 14.37 -4.73
C ARG A 253 14.52 14.29 -5.13
#